data_a51a8461771b7a69e38160d522cc43f5
#
_entry.id   a51a8461771b7a69e38160d522cc43f5
#
_cell.length_a   1.000
_cell.length_b   1.000
_cell.length_c   1.000
_cell.angle_alpha   90.00
_cell.angle_beta   90.00
_cell.angle_gamma   90.00
#
_symmetry.space_group_name_H-M   'P 1'
#
loop_
_entity.id
_entity.type
_entity.pdbx_description
1 polymer ?
#
loop_
_entity_poly.entity_id
_entity_poly.type
_entity_poly.pdbx_seq_one_letter_code
_entity_poly.pdbx_strand_id
1 'polypeptide(L)'
;MRHSLLTAAAATLLLAACQQQTKVAGSTADSPASDILYNDRDTSVSPREDFFEYANGGWIKAHPIPEDQSSWTIGHAIQEDLYVRLRSINEESLKASGGIEKKVGDFWYSAMDSATAQSQKLQPIAPELDAIAKAGDLNSLLAVMADLQVKGVGVGYNAGVYQDAKNSDVMALYLNQGGLGLPNRDYYFNSDARTTGIRNGYQQYVRSVFAALGADSATAQQKALAHLSLETRLAKASRKLEDLRDPYRNYNKMTVDALNSLCPSIRWKDALQRQDVHGVDTVIVGQPEFYKELDAALRGTPVPVLQDYLRFHLIRATAPYLDSATYGSYFTFYGKTLRGANQPKPRWKRMLDLEDNLLGEALGKVFVQEFFPQEAKDRYTRMVEDIRSALKERIQQLDWMSDSTKQKAYTKLATMKKKVGYPDKWKDFSAMKIERQPLVRNVFAANNWWHHYEVNKLGKPVDRDEW
;
A
#
# COMPACT_ATOMS: atom_id res chain seq x y z
N MET A 1 50.38 -54.67 33.03
CA MET A 1 49.38 -55.13 32.06
C MET A 1 47.98 -54.58 32.43
N ARG A 2 47.70 -53.30 32.31
CA ARG A 2 46.35 -52.69 32.55
C ARG A 2 46.22 -51.26 31.92
N HIS A 3 46.81 -51.03 30.76
CA HIS A 3 46.64 -49.73 30.05
C HIS A 3 46.42 -49.85 28.55
N SER A 4 46.07 -51.00 27.98
CA SER A 4 45.96 -51.22 26.53
C SER A 4 44.56 -51.56 26.05
N LEU A 5 43.50 -51.41 26.87
CA LEU A 5 42.13 -51.78 26.48
C LEU A 5 41.13 -50.60 26.47
N LEU A 6 41.57 -49.37 26.76
CA LEU A 6 40.70 -48.18 26.77
C LEU A 6 40.85 -47.30 25.52
N THR A 7 41.81 -47.56 24.65
CA THR A 7 42.05 -46.80 23.42
C THR A 7 41.35 -47.37 22.17
N ALA A 8 40.89 -48.61 22.21
CA ALA A 8 40.18 -49.24 21.09
C ALA A 8 38.69 -48.98 21.04
N ALA A 9 38.04 -48.59 22.17
CA ALA A 9 36.61 -48.31 22.21
C ALA A 9 36.23 -46.86 21.80
N ALA A 10 37.19 -45.91 21.84
CA ALA A 10 36.95 -44.52 21.43
C ALA A 10 37.08 -44.29 19.91
N ALA A 11 37.78 -45.16 19.21
CA ALA A 11 37.96 -45.04 17.76
C ALA A 11 36.79 -45.62 16.95
N THR A 12 35.98 -46.51 17.53
CA THR A 12 34.79 -47.11 16.86
C THR A 12 33.53 -46.23 16.98
N LEU A 13 33.48 -45.30 17.92
CA LEU A 13 32.34 -44.36 18.06
C LEU A 13 32.48 -43.10 17.19
N LEU A 14 33.66 -42.77 16.65
CA LEU A 14 33.89 -41.65 15.76
C LEU A 14 33.71 -41.97 14.28
N LEU A 15 33.59 -43.24 13.89
CA LEU A 15 33.30 -43.66 12.51
C LEU A 15 31.81 -43.91 12.22
N ALA A 16 30.97 -43.91 13.23
CA ALA A 16 29.51 -44.04 13.05
C ALA A 16 28.77 -42.67 12.85
N ALA A 17 29.47 -41.55 13.05
CA ALA A 17 28.85 -40.19 12.91
C ALA A 17 28.98 -39.58 11.51
N CYS A 18 29.68 -40.21 10.56
CA CYS A 18 29.87 -39.69 9.21
C CYS A 18 29.09 -40.43 8.09
N GLN A 19 28.08 -41.21 8.44
CA GLN A 19 27.19 -41.83 7.44
C GLN A 19 25.70 -41.57 7.67
N GLN A 20 25.34 -40.35 8.11
CA GLN A 20 24.03 -39.81 7.81
C GLN A 20 24.15 -38.93 6.54
N GLN A 21 24.39 -39.56 5.42
CA GLN A 21 23.90 -39.03 4.17
C GLN A 21 22.38 -38.94 4.32
N THR A 22 21.89 -37.73 4.46
CA THR A 22 20.49 -37.38 4.17
C THR A 22 20.16 -37.93 2.78
N LYS A 23 19.57 -39.11 2.72
CA LYS A 23 18.76 -39.48 1.59
C LYS A 23 17.75 -38.36 1.44
N VAL A 24 17.95 -37.50 0.44
CA VAL A 24 16.86 -36.75 -0.15
C VAL A 24 15.84 -37.82 -0.50
N ALA A 25 14.77 -37.88 0.27
CA ALA A 25 13.65 -38.75 -0.01
C ALA A 25 13.21 -38.39 -1.41
N GLY A 26 13.46 -39.31 -2.35
CA GLY A 26 12.86 -39.25 -3.67
C GLY A 26 11.37 -39.09 -3.41
N SER A 27 10.77 -38.13 -4.07
CA SER A 27 9.34 -37.94 -4.17
C SER A 27 8.70 -39.29 -4.47
N THR A 28 8.22 -39.98 -3.44
CA THR A 28 7.23 -41.05 -3.64
C THR A 28 5.95 -40.30 -3.96
N ALA A 29 5.64 -40.26 -5.25
CA ALA A 29 4.34 -39.90 -5.71
C ALA A 29 3.27 -40.71 -4.90
N ASP A 30 2.22 -40.01 -4.52
CA ASP A 30 0.92 -40.56 -4.16
C ASP A 30 0.79 -41.34 -2.85
N SER A 31 0.99 -40.65 -1.74
CA SER A 31 0.14 -40.89 -0.58
C SER A 31 -0.93 -39.79 -0.53
N PRO A 32 -2.24 -40.11 -0.54
CA PRO A 32 -3.31 -39.13 -0.44
C PRO A 32 -3.20 -38.24 0.84
N ALA A 33 -2.43 -38.71 1.84
CA ALA A 33 -2.16 -38.01 3.09
C ALA A 33 -1.16 -36.85 2.98
N SER A 34 -0.45 -36.69 1.86
CA SER A 34 0.52 -35.60 1.63
C SER A 34 0.00 -34.48 0.74
N ASP A 35 -1.18 -34.63 0.15
CA ASP A 35 -1.81 -33.59 -0.66
C ASP A 35 -2.54 -32.61 0.26
N ILE A 36 -2.10 -31.35 0.21
CA ILE A 36 -2.69 -30.24 0.97
C ILE A 36 -4.20 -30.12 0.67
N LEU A 37 -4.59 -30.26 -0.60
CA LEU A 37 -5.99 -30.19 -1.01
C LEU A 37 -6.82 -31.35 -0.46
N TYR A 38 -6.20 -32.50 -0.22
CA TYR A 38 -6.88 -33.64 0.39
C TYR A 38 -7.16 -33.40 1.87
N ASN A 39 -6.22 -32.82 2.61
CA ASN A 39 -6.33 -32.58 4.04
C ASN A 39 -7.27 -31.41 4.38
N ASP A 40 -7.47 -30.49 3.46
CA ASP A 40 -8.31 -29.29 3.65
C ASP A 40 -9.82 -29.60 3.57
N ARG A 41 -10.19 -30.82 3.14
CA ARG A 41 -11.59 -31.21 2.96
C ARG A 41 -12.27 -31.56 4.29
N ASP A 42 -13.54 -31.21 4.39
CA ASP A 42 -14.45 -31.76 5.39
C ASP A 42 -15.32 -32.86 4.79
N THR A 43 -14.91 -34.11 4.95
CA THR A 43 -15.63 -35.27 4.41
C THR A 43 -16.94 -35.56 5.14
N SER A 44 -17.26 -34.87 6.23
CA SER A 44 -18.56 -34.99 6.91
C SER A 44 -19.68 -34.25 6.19
N VAL A 45 -19.32 -33.34 5.26
CA VAL A 45 -20.25 -32.55 4.45
C VAL A 45 -20.39 -33.18 3.05
N SER A 46 -21.62 -33.28 2.55
CA SER A 46 -21.86 -33.77 1.20
C SER A 46 -21.44 -32.71 0.16
N PRO A 47 -20.60 -33.03 -0.84
CA PRO A 47 -20.22 -32.09 -1.89
C PRO A 47 -21.40 -31.65 -2.79
N ARG A 48 -22.54 -32.36 -2.69
CA ARG A 48 -23.77 -31.98 -3.41
C ARG A 48 -24.60 -30.96 -2.65
N GLU A 49 -24.42 -30.88 -1.34
CA GLU A 49 -25.15 -29.92 -0.46
C GLU A 49 -24.36 -28.64 -0.30
N ASP A 50 -23.07 -28.72 0.07
CA ASP A 50 -22.18 -27.59 0.18
C ASP A 50 -20.76 -27.98 -0.26
N PHE A 51 -20.48 -27.66 -1.52
CA PHE A 51 -19.17 -27.97 -2.11
C PHE A 51 -18.04 -27.11 -1.49
N PHE A 52 -18.34 -25.87 -1.10
CA PHE A 52 -17.35 -24.99 -0.47
C PHE A 52 -16.91 -25.54 0.89
N GLU A 53 -17.87 -25.87 1.75
CA GLU A 53 -17.57 -26.46 3.06
C GLU A 53 -16.91 -27.83 2.93
N TYR A 54 -17.37 -28.67 1.99
CA TYR A 54 -16.71 -29.95 1.69
C TYR A 54 -15.22 -29.75 1.33
N ALA A 55 -14.92 -28.78 0.44
CA ALA A 55 -13.58 -28.60 -0.11
C ALA A 55 -12.63 -27.89 0.87
N ASN A 56 -13.14 -26.99 1.72
CA ASN A 56 -12.32 -26.09 2.55
C ASN A 56 -12.58 -26.22 4.06
N GLY A 57 -13.63 -26.92 4.48
CA GLY A 57 -14.07 -26.97 5.88
C GLY A 57 -13.04 -27.53 6.83
N GLY A 58 -12.21 -28.48 6.40
CA GLY A 58 -11.08 -28.99 7.18
C GLY A 58 -10.03 -27.91 7.45
N TRP A 59 -9.67 -27.14 6.41
CA TRP A 59 -8.74 -26.03 6.54
C TRP A 59 -9.29 -24.92 7.47
N ILE A 60 -10.55 -24.54 7.29
CA ILE A 60 -11.21 -23.50 8.07
C ILE A 60 -11.25 -23.87 9.56
N LYS A 61 -11.56 -25.12 9.88
CA LYS A 61 -11.57 -25.63 11.25
C LYS A 61 -10.20 -25.65 11.90
N ALA A 62 -9.15 -25.97 11.12
CA ALA A 62 -7.77 -26.01 11.59
C ALA A 62 -7.13 -24.61 11.72
N HIS A 63 -7.68 -23.60 11.04
CA HIS A 63 -7.09 -22.25 10.94
C HIS A 63 -8.12 -21.16 11.28
N PRO A 64 -8.50 -21.01 12.56
CA PRO A 64 -9.41 -19.94 12.98
C PRO A 64 -8.81 -18.55 12.66
N ILE A 65 -9.66 -17.57 12.39
CA ILE A 65 -9.23 -16.19 12.11
C ILE A 65 -8.52 -15.63 13.35
N PRO A 66 -7.24 -15.19 13.24
CA PRO A 66 -6.54 -14.54 14.34
C PRO A 66 -7.21 -13.22 14.76
N GLU A 67 -7.05 -12.82 16.02
CA GLU A 67 -7.71 -11.63 16.58
C GLU A 67 -7.27 -10.31 15.92
N ASP A 68 -6.08 -10.26 15.32
CA ASP A 68 -5.54 -9.11 14.59
C ASP A 68 -5.92 -9.09 13.10
N GLN A 69 -6.75 -10.06 12.67
CA GLN A 69 -7.23 -10.18 11.29
C GLN A 69 -8.76 -10.11 11.23
N SER A 70 -9.30 -9.73 10.08
CA SER A 70 -10.74 -9.76 9.78
C SER A 70 -11.12 -10.92 8.86
N SER A 71 -10.14 -11.60 8.29
CA SER A 71 -10.26 -12.79 7.45
C SER A 71 -8.98 -13.62 7.52
N TRP A 72 -9.06 -14.91 7.17
CA TRP A 72 -7.90 -15.78 7.12
C TRP A 72 -7.96 -16.69 5.90
N THR A 73 -6.87 -16.79 5.17
CA THR A 73 -6.74 -17.61 3.96
C THR A 73 -5.34 -18.20 3.89
N ILE A 74 -5.11 -19.15 3.00
CA ILE A 74 -3.76 -19.70 2.73
C ILE A 74 -2.75 -18.60 2.35
N GLY A 75 -3.21 -17.53 1.69
CA GLY A 75 -2.35 -16.37 1.38
C GLY A 75 -1.85 -15.66 2.66
N HIS A 76 -2.68 -15.59 3.70
CA HIS A 76 -2.25 -15.03 5.00
C HIS A 76 -1.23 -15.95 5.70
N ALA A 77 -1.41 -17.28 5.60
CA ALA A 77 -0.43 -18.22 6.16
C ALA A 77 0.94 -18.10 5.46
N ILE A 78 0.96 -17.95 4.13
CA ILE A 78 2.19 -17.66 3.37
C ILE A 78 2.80 -16.30 3.79
N GLN A 79 1.96 -15.29 4.03
CA GLN A 79 2.41 -13.98 4.51
C GLN A 79 3.09 -14.06 5.87
N GLU A 80 2.64 -14.95 6.77
CA GLU A 80 3.32 -15.16 8.06
C GLU A 80 4.76 -15.69 7.89
N ASP A 81 4.98 -16.64 6.98
CA ASP A 81 6.32 -17.12 6.63
C ASP A 81 7.18 -16.00 6.04
N LEU A 82 6.61 -15.18 5.15
CA LEU A 82 7.31 -14.02 4.58
C LEU A 82 7.71 -13.02 5.65
N TYR A 83 6.84 -12.72 6.61
CA TYR A 83 7.17 -11.83 7.73
C TYR A 83 8.41 -12.30 8.51
N VAL A 84 8.51 -13.60 8.77
CA VAL A 84 9.68 -14.16 9.50
C VAL A 84 10.97 -13.93 8.69
N ARG A 85 10.95 -14.21 7.39
CA ARG A 85 12.11 -14.03 6.49
C ARG A 85 12.48 -12.55 6.34
N LEU A 86 11.50 -11.69 6.08
CA LEU A 86 11.71 -10.24 5.95
C LEU A 86 12.25 -9.63 7.25
N ARG A 87 11.75 -10.09 8.40
CA ARG A 87 12.28 -9.69 9.70
C ARG A 87 13.75 -10.07 9.86
N SER A 88 14.13 -11.30 9.49
CA SER A 88 15.54 -11.76 9.53
C SER A 88 16.45 -10.87 8.69
N ILE A 89 16.05 -10.54 7.44
CA ILE A 89 16.79 -9.61 6.57
C ILE A 89 16.97 -8.25 7.25
N ASN A 90 15.92 -7.72 7.84
CA ASN A 90 15.95 -6.42 8.50
C ASN A 90 16.89 -6.40 9.72
N GLU A 91 16.81 -7.43 10.56
CA GLU A 91 17.67 -7.58 11.74
C GLU A 91 19.15 -7.72 11.35
N GLU A 92 19.46 -8.43 10.27
CA GLU A 92 20.82 -8.52 9.72
C GLU A 92 21.28 -7.18 9.12
N SER A 93 20.40 -6.48 8.40
CA SER A 93 20.66 -5.19 7.77
C SER A 93 21.00 -4.08 8.78
N LEU A 94 20.62 -4.22 10.06
CA LEU A 94 21.04 -3.27 11.12
C LEU A 94 22.56 -3.14 11.26
N LYS A 95 23.33 -4.15 10.86
CA LYS A 95 24.80 -4.21 10.93
C LYS A 95 25.48 -3.62 9.69
N ALA A 96 24.71 -3.36 8.63
CA ALA A 96 25.26 -2.88 7.36
C ALA A 96 25.84 -1.46 7.48
N SER A 97 27.00 -1.22 6.89
CA SER A 97 27.69 0.08 6.88
C SER A 97 27.46 0.90 5.61
N GLY A 98 26.87 0.29 4.57
CA GLY A 98 26.61 0.94 3.28
C GLY A 98 25.62 0.18 2.42
N GLY A 99 25.39 0.65 1.20
CA GLY A 99 24.55 -0.02 0.23
C GLY A 99 23.04 0.10 0.51
N ILE A 100 22.29 -0.76 -0.12
CA ILE A 100 20.83 -0.84 0.04
C ILE A 100 20.48 -1.44 1.40
N GLU A 101 21.28 -2.37 1.88
CA GLU A 101 21.14 -3.04 3.16
C GLU A 101 21.19 -2.02 4.31
N LYS A 102 22.07 -1.02 4.23
CA LYS A 102 22.10 0.05 5.22
C LYS A 102 20.78 0.84 5.25
N LYS A 103 20.17 1.14 4.11
CA LYS A 103 18.88 1.85 4.06
C LYS A 103 17.76 1.01 4.69
N VAL A 104 17.70 -0.28 4.38
CA VAL A 104 16.78 -1.25 5.00
C VAL A 104 16.99 -1.26 6.51
N GLY A 105 18.23 -1.43 6.98
CA GLY A 105 18.55 -1.46 8.40
C GLY A 105 18.28 -0.15 9.14
N ASP A 106 18.56 1.02 8.55
CA ASP A 106 18.26 2.31 9.17
C ASP A 106 16.77 2.60 9.23
N PHE A 107 16.00 2.17 8.21
CA PHE A 107 14.54 2.23 8.24
C PHE A 107 14.00 1.34 9.36
N TRP A 108 14.45 0.08 9.43
CA TRP A 108 14.05 -0.87 10.47
C TRP A 108 14.40 -0.37 11.87
N TYR A 109 15.60 0.18 12.07
CA TYR A 109 15.97 0.80 13.35
C TYR A 109 14.95 1.85 13.78
N SER A 110 14.64 2.80 12.89
CA SER A 110 13.66 3.87 13.16
C SER A 110 12.25 3.30 13.38
N ALA A 111 11.89 2.27 12.62
CA ALA A 111 10.59 1.61 12.70
C ALA A 111 10.37 0.90 14.04
N MET A 112 11.44 0.31 14.61
CA MET A 112 11.36 -0.44 15.87
C MET A 112 11.60 0.45 17.11
N ASP A 113 12.08 1.68 16.96
CA ASP A 113 12.29 2.62 18.07
C ASP A 113 10.97 3.19 18.60
N SER A 114 10.23 2.36 19.31
CA SER A 114 8.98 2.75 19.96
C SER A 114 9.18 3.68 21.15
N ALA A 115 10.36 3.66 21.79
CA ALA A 115 10.68 4.51 22.94
C ALA A 115 10.76 5.97 22.51
N THR A 116 11.50 6.27 21.44
CA THR A 116 11.56 7.62 20.83
C THR A 116 10.18 8.07 20.37
N ALA A 117 9.41 7.22 19.65
CA ALA A 117 8.06 7.57 19.22
C ALA A 117 7.16 7.94 20.41
N GLN A 118 7.23 7.16 21.50
CA GLN A 118 6.43 7.41 22.71
C GLN A 118 6.83 8.71 23.42
N SER A 119 8.12 9.05 23.50
CA SER A 119 8.61 10.25 24.16
C SER A 119 8.34 11.52 23.36
N GLN A 120 8.47 11.47 22.04
CA GLN A 120 8.34 12.63 21.16
C GLN A 120 6.89 12.93 20.76
N LYS A 121 5.99 11.97 20.78
CA LYS A 121 4.55 12.12 20.40
C LYS A 121 4.40 12.83 19.04
N LEU A 122 3.78 14.04 19.02
CA LEU A 122 3.55 14.83 17.82
C LEU A 122 4.77 15.70 17.41
N GLN A 123 5.81 15.78 18.24
CA GLN A 123 6.97 16.62 17.96
C GLN A 123 7.62 16.36 16.60
N PRO A 124 7.73 15.11 16.11
CA PRO A 124 8.30 14.86 14.79
C PRO A 124 7.53 15.46 13.61
N ILE A 125 6.27 15.86 13.78
CA ILE A 125 5.44 16.53 12.76
C ILE A 125 5.16 18.00 13.10
N ALA A 126 5.83 18.55 14.12
CA ALA A 126 5.66 19.95 14.53
C ALA A 126 5.92 20.95 13.39
N PRO A 127 6.95 20.79 12.52
CA PRO A 127 7.16 21.71 11.41
C PRO A 127 5.97 21.83 10.46
N GLU A 128 5.28 20.71 10.18
CA GLU A 128 4.09 20.67 9.34
C GLU A 128 2.88 21.31 10.06
N LEU A 129 2.70 21.04 11.35
CA LEU A 129 1.67 21.68 12.16
C LEU A 129 1.88 23.20 12.26
N ASP A 130 3.11 23.64 12.42
CA ASP A 130 3.49 25.06 12.44
C ASP A 130 3.26 25.75 11.10
N ALA A 131 3.59 25.07 9.99
CA ALA A 131 3.31 25.57 8.64
C ALA A 131 1.80 25.80 8.43
N ILE A 132 0.96 24.84 8.86
CA ILE A 132 -0.50 24.99 8.83
C ILE A 132 -0.95 26.17 9.71
N ALA A 133 -0.39 26.30 10.92
CA ALA A 133 -0.77 27.37 11.86
C ALA A 133 -0.44 28.77 11.34
N LYS A 134 0.70 28.92 10.65
CA LYS A 134 1.18 30.19 10.06
C LYS A 134 0.44 30.60 8.79
N ALA A 135 -0.23 29.68 8.11
CA ALA A 135 -0.97 29.95 6.89
C ALA A 135 -2.29 30.69 7.22
N GLY A 136 -2.25 32.03 7.14
CA GLY A 136 -3.35 32.92 7.58
C GLY A 136 -4.41 33.20 6.50
N ASP A 137 -4.20 32.74 5.27
CA ASP A 137 -5.12 32.93 4.15
C ASP A 137 -5.21 31.68 3.27
N LEU A 138 -6.16 31.67 2.32
CA LEU A 138 -6.40 30.53 1.44
C LEU A 138 -5.16 30.20 0.58
N ASN A 139 -4.45 31.18 0.04
CA ASN A 139 -3.31 30.92 -0.84
C ASN A 139 -2.16 30.24 -0.09
N SER A 140 -1.85 30.72 1.11
CA SER A 140 -0.83 30.12 1.96
C SER A 140 -1.22 28.70 2.43
N LEU A 141 -2.51 28.45 2.71
CA LEU A 141 -3.00 27.11 3.02
C LEU A 141 -2.90 26.16 1.85
N LEU A 142 -3.20 26.60 0.63
CA LEU A 142 -3.08 25.77 -0.58
C LEU A 142 -1.62 25.45 -0.89
N ALA A 143 -0.69 26.36 -0.58
CA ALA A 143 0.74 26.06 -0.67
C ALA A 143 1.15 24.96 0.34
N VAL A 144 0.69 25.05 1.59
CA VAL A 144 0.93 24.00 2.60
C VAL A 144 0.26 22.68 2.19
N MET A 145 -0.94 22.71 1.60
CA MET A 145 -1.62 21.51 1.09
C MET A 145 -0.77 20.81 0.02
N ALA A 146 -0.20 21.56 -0.92
CA ALA A 146 0.69 20.99 -1.95
C ALA A 146 1.93 20.33 -1.33
N ASP A 147 2.57 20.98 -0.32
CA ASP A 147 3.72 20.40 0.38
C ASP A 147 3.37 19.12 1.15
N LEU A 148 2.17 19.06 1.73
CA LEU A 148 1.68 17.87 2.43
C LEU A 148 1.41 16.72 1.47
N GLN A 149 0.87 16.99 0.27
CA GLN A 149 0.64 15.99 -0.77
C GLN A 149 1.96 15.34 -1.22
N VAL A 150 3.02 16.12 -1.41
CA VAL A 150 4.37 15.59 -1.74
C VAL A 150 4.92 14.67 -0.64
N LYS A 151 4.54 14.89 0.62
CA LYS A 151 4.88 14.05 1.77
C LYS A 151 3.96 12.83 1.94
N GLY A 152 3.03 12.61 1.01
CA GLY A 152 2.10 11.48 1.04
C GLY A 152 0.85 11.71 1.91
N VAL A 153 0.56 12.93 2.33
CA VAL A 153 -0.68 13.25 3.05
C VAL A 153 -1.81 13.45 2.05
N GLY A 154 -2.74 12.49 1.98
CA GLY A 154 -3.91 12.56 1.09
C GLY A 154 -4.91 13.62 1.57
N VAL A 155 -4.93 14.78 0.91
CA VAL A 155 -5.74 15.95 1.28
C VAL A 155 -6.20 16.70 0.04
N GLY A 156 -7.42 17.22 0.05
CA GLY A 156 -8.03 17.99 -1.04
C GLY A 156 -8.43 17.14 -2.23
N TYR A 157 -7.49 16.69 -3.02
CA TYR A 157 -7.69 15.85 -4.21
C TYR A 157 -6.56 14.83 -4.33
N ASN A 158 -6.74 13.83 -5.20
CA ASN A 158 -5.72 12.85 -5.53
C ASN A 158 -5.05 13.22 -6.85
N ALA A 159 -3.74 13.15 -6.92
CA ALA A 159 -2.95 13.30 -8.12
C ALA A 159 -2.04 12.06 -8.31
N GLY A 160 -1.77 11.70 -9.56
CA GLY A 160 -0.87 10.60 -9.88
C GLY A 160 -0.45 10.63 -11.33
N VAL A 161 0.74 10.06 -11.61
CA VAL A 161 1.28 9.93 -12.97
C VAL A 161 1.03 8.51 -13.45
N TYR A 162 0.30 8.37 -14.54
CA TYR A 162 -0.05 7.08 -15.13
C TYR A 162 0.08 7.14 -16.64
N GLN A 163 0.14 5.97 -17.26
CA GLN A 163 0.03 5.85 -18.71
C GLN A 163 -1.28 6.49 -19.19
N ASP A 164 -1.22 7.31 -20.23
CA ASP A 164 -2.42 7.91 -20.83
C ASP A 164 -3.32 6.81 -21.41
N ALA A 165 -4.56 6.72 -20.94
CA ALA A 165 -5.50 5.66 -21.32
C ALA A 165 -5.88 5.67 -22.81
N LYS A 166 -5.66 6.78 -23.52
CA LYS A 166 -5.89 6.91 -24.97
C LYS A 166 -4.61 6.92 -25.80
N ASN A 167 -3.45 7.03 -25.16
CA ASN A 167 -2.14 6.96 -25.82
C ASN A 167 -1.14 6.22 -24.92
N SER A 168 -1.04 4.92 -25.09
CA SER A 168 -0.24 4.03 -24.26
C SER A 168 1.29 4.26 -24.32
N ASP A 169 1.76 5.20 -25.14
CA ASP A 169 3.19 5.49 -25.29
C ASP A 169 3.66 6.66 -24.43
N VAL A 170 2.72 7.39 -23.80
CA VAL A 170 3.03 8.57 -23.00
C VAL A 170 2.51 8.48 -21.58
N MET A 171 3.22 9.14 -20.66
CA MET A 171 2.77 9.32 -19.29
C MET A 171 1.98 10.63 -19.17
N ALA A 172 0.92 10.61 -18.37
CA ALA A 172 0.04 11.76 -18.13
C ALA A 172 -0.21 11.99 -16.64
N LEU A 173 -0.42 13.25 -16.27
CA LEU A 173 -0.85 13.62 -14.93
C LEU A 173 -2.37 13.46 -14.85
N TYR A 174 -2.81 12.63 -13.92
CA TYR A 174 -4.21 12.42 -13.57
C TYR A 174 -4.57 13.14 -12.28
N LEU A 175 -5.71 13.80 -12.29
CA LEU A 175 -6.29 14.49 -11.14
C LEU A 175 -7.67 13.90 -10.86
N ASN A 176 -7.84 13.34 -9.67
CA ASN A 176 -9.05 12.63 -9.26
C ASN A 176 -9.64 13.20 -7.97
N GLN A 177 -10.91 12.91 -7.74
CA GLN A 177 -11.57 13.20 -6.46
C GLN A 177 -10.79 12.62 -5.27
N GLY A 178 -10.81 13.31 -4.12
CA GLY A 178 -10.06 12.92 -2.94
C GLY A 178 -10.46 13.69 -1.69
N GLY A 179 -9.55 13.74 -0.71
CA GLY A 179 -9.71 14.57 0.47
C GLY A 179 -10.75 14.10 1.49
N LEU A 180 -11.18 12.82 1.43
CA LEU A 180 -12.09 12.23 2.39
C LEU A 180 -11.34 11.39 3.43
N GLY A 181 -11.81 11.41 4.66
CA GLY A 181 -11.29 10.53 5.73
C GLY A 181 -11.99 9.17 5.77
N LEU A 182 -13.22 9.06 5.32
CA LEU A 182 -13.94 7.80 5.09
C LEU A 182 -13.61 7.24 3.70
N PRO A 183 -13.77 5.92 3.47
CA PRO A 183 -13.29 5.25 2.24
C PRO A 183 -13.87 5.80 0.94
N ASN A 184 -15.14 6.19 0.92
CA ASN A 184 -15.83 6.75 -0.23
C ASN A 184 -17.07 7.56 0.20
N ARG A 185 -17.74 8.18 -0.79
CA ARG A 185 -18.92 9.02 -0.55
C ARG A 185 -20.06 8.33 0.19
N ASP A 186 -20.28 7.04 -0.04
CA ASP A 186 -21.46 6.34 0.47
C ASP A 186 -21.47 6.25 2.00
N TYR A 187 -20.30 6.23 2.62
CA TYR A 187 -20.16 6.29 4.08
C TYR A 187 -20.72 7.58 4.70
N TYR A 188 -20.81 8.68 3.92
CA TYR A 188 -21.36 9.95 4.38
C TYR A 188 -22.89 10.00 4.27
N PHE A 189 -23.51 9.19 3.39
CA PHE A 189 -24.94 9.32 3.03
C PHE A 189 -25.79 8.10 3.37
N ASN A 190 -25.25 6.88 3.33
CA ASN A 190 -26.03 5.68 3.62
C ASN A 190 -26.54 5.69 5.05
N SER A 191 -27.81 5.25 5.24
CA SER A 191 -28.54 5.31 6.51
C SER A 191 -28.69 3.95 7.19
N ASP A 192 -28.13 2.89 6.63
CA ASP A 192 -28.10 1.59 7.29
C ASP A 192 -27.34 1.65 8.64
N ALA A 193 -27.66 0.74 9.56
CA ALA A 193 -27.15 0.75 10.92
C ALA A 193 -25.61 0.65 10.96
N ARG A 194 -25.00 -0.15 10.07
CA ARG A 194 -23.55 -0.32 9.99
C ARG A 194 -22.87 0.98 9.57
N THR A 195 -23.29 1.56 8.46
CA THR A 195 -22.69 2.79 7.93
C THR A 195 -22.89 3.97 8.88
N THR A 196 -24.07 4.05 9.53
CA THR A 196 -24.33 5.05 10.56
C THR A 196 -23.41 4.88 11.76
N GLY A 197 -23.19 3.65 12.23
CA GLY A 197 -22.23 3.34 13.30
C GLY A 197 -20.80 3.72 12.95
N ILE A 198 -20.37 3.44 11.72
CA ILE A 198 -19.05 3.82 11.22
C ILE A 198 -18.89 5.35 11.17
N ARG A 199 -19.89 6.09 10.67
CA ARG A 199 -19.86 7.55 10.61
C ARG A 199 -19.80 8.18 12.01
N ASN A 200 -20.55 7.64 12.97
CA ASN A 200 -20.48 8.07 14.38
C ASN A 200 -19.08 7.80 14.99
N GLY A 201 -18.52 6.62 14.74
CA GLY A 201 -17.16 6.29 15.15
C GLY A 201 -16.11 7.21 14.52
N TYR A 202 -16.29 7.58 13.24
CA TYR A 202 -15.44 8.54 12.56
C TYR A 202 -15.48 9.93 13.22
N GLN A 203 -16.66 10.44 13.54
CA GLN A 203 -16.81 11.72 14.25
C GLN A 203 -16.11 11.69 15.61
N GLN A 204 -16.18 10.57 16.34
CA GLN A 204 -15.47 10.39 17.60
C GLN A 204 -13.94 10.40 17.40
N TYR A 205 -13.45 9.75 16.36
CA TYR A 205 -12.03 9.76 15.99
C TYR A 205 -11.56 11.19 15.66
N VAL A 206 -12.29 11.92 14.81
CA VAL A 206 -11.96 13.33 14.48
C VAL A 206 -11.89 14.18 15.75
N ARG A 207 -12.86 14.02 16.65
CA ARG A 207 -12.87 14.71 17.95
C ARG A 207 -11.63 14.35 18.79
N SER A 208 -11.24 13.08 18.83
CA SER A 208 -10.05 12.65 19.59
C SER A 208 -8.75 13.26 19.03
N VAL A 209 -8.66 13.44 17.72
CA VAL A 209 -7.51 14.11 17.07
C VAL A 209 -7.43 15.57 17.53
N PHE A 210 -8.54 16.31 17.57
CA PHE A 210 -8.52 17.70 18.05
C PHE A 210 -8.26 17.82 19.56
N ALA A 211 -8.73 16.86 20.35
CA ALA A 211 -8.37 16.80 21.77
C ALA A 211 -6.86 16.55 21.98
N ALA A 212 -6.25 15.68 21.17
CA ALA A 212 -4.79 15.44 21.18
C ALA A 212 -3.98 16.70 20.77
N LEU A 213 -4.58 17.61 19.99
CA LEU A 213 -4.03 18.93 19.65
C LEU A 213 -4.30 19.99 20.72
N GLY A 214 -4.84 19.63 21.89
CA GLY A 214 -5.04 20.51 23.02
C GLY A 214 -6.41 21.22 23.08
N ALA A 215 -7.37 20.88 22.20
CA ALA A 215 -8.71 21.44 22.30
C ALA A 215 -9.48 20.82 23.48
N ASP A 216 -10.21 21.65 24.21
CA ASP A 216 -11.20 21.15 25.20
C ASP A 216 -12.34 20.38 24.53
N SER A 217 -13.14 19.68 25.34
CA SER A 217 -14.19 18.77 24.82
C SER A 217 -15.21 19.46 23.93
N ALA A 218 -15.62 20.69 24.25
CA ALA A 218 -16.62 21.44 23.48
C ALA A 218 -16.02 21.96 22.17
N THR A 219 -14.82 22.51 22.21
CA THR A 219 -14.06 22.96 21.04
C THR A 219 -13.74 21.79 20.10
N ALA A 220 -13.30 20.65 20.62
CA ALA A 220 -13.00 19.45 19.83
C ALA A 220 -14.26 18.93 19.12
N GLN A 221 -15.43 18.97 19.78
CA GLN A 221 -16.71 18.59 19.18
C GLN A 221 -17.11 19.56 18.05
N GLN A 222 -16.98 20.88 18.24
CA GLN A 222 -17.29 21.86 17.21
C GLN A 222 -16.39 21.70 15.98
N LYS A 223 -15.08 21.51 16.20
CA LYS A 223 -14.10 21.26 15.12
C LYS A 223 -14.43 19.97 14.36
N ALA A 224 -14.83 18.89 15.06
CA ALA A 224 -15.21 17.63 14.44
C ALA A 224 -16.46 17.78 13.56
N LEU A 225 -17.44 18.54 13.99
CA LEU A 225 -18.64 18.83 13.21
C LEU A 225 -18.32 19.67 11.95
N ALA A 226 -17.51 20.72 12.10
CA ALA A 226 -17.09 21.56 10.99
C ALA A 226 -16.26 20.77 9.95
N HIS A 227 -15.35 19.91 10.41
CA HIS A 227 -14.58 19.00 9.56
C HIS A 227 -15.48 18.04 8.78
N LEU A 228 -16.40 17.36 9.48
CA LEU A 228 -17.34 16.42 8.87
C LEU A 228 -18.28 17.11 7.86
N SER A 229 -18.69 18.36 8.13
CA SER A 229 -19.48 19.15 7.20
C SER A 229 -18.73 19.43 5.89
N LEU A 230 -17.44 19.83 5.98
CA LEU A 230 -16.58 20.04 4.80
C LEU A 230 -16.41 18.75 3.99
N GLU A 231 -16.06 17.64 4.65
CA GLU A 231 -15.91 16.35 3.95
C GLU A 231 -17.21 15.84 3.35
N THR A 232 -18.36 16.04 4.03
CA THR A 232 -19.69 15.70 3.48
C THR A 232 -19.99 16.48 2.22
N ARG A 233 -19.58 17.75 2.16
CA ARG A 233 -19.72 18.59 0.97
C ARG A 233 -18.87 18.03 -0.19
N LEU A 234 -17.60 17.67 0.05
CA LEU A 234 -16.71 17.04 -0.94
C LEU A 234 -17.23 15.65 -1.37
N ALA A 235 -17.73 14.86 -0.42
CA ALA A 235 -18.32 13.55 -0.69
C ALA A 235 -19.56 13.65 -1.58
N LYS A 236 -20.39 14.70 -1.41
CA LYS A 236 -21.56 14.93 -2.27
C LYS A 236 -21.19 15.16 -3.72
N ALA A 237 -20.08 15.83 -3.97
CA ALA A 237 -19.56 16.09 -5.31
C ALA A 237 -18.75 14.91 -5.89
N SER A 238 -18.39 13.94 -5.07
CA SER A 238 -17.65 12.75 -5.50
C SER A 238 -18.59 11.76 -6.19
N ARG A 239 -18.09 11.09 -7.23
CA ARG A 239 -18.78 9.96 -7.89
C ARG A 239 -18.78 8.73 -6.96
N LYS A 240 -19.74 7.85 -7.17
CA LYS A 240 -19.79 6.54 -6.53
C LYS A 240 -18.69 5.61 -7.07
N LEU A 241 -18.39 4.53 -6.34
CA LEU A 241 -17.34 3.57 -6.73
C LEU A 241 -17.63 2.92 -8.09
N GLU A 242 -18.89 2.59 -8.37
CA GLU A 242 -19.30 2.02 -9.66
C GLU A 242 -19.05 2.98 -10.83
N ASP A 243 -19.27 4.29 -10.64
CA ASP A 243 -19.04 5.32 -11.66
C ASP A 243 -17.54 5.53 -11.95
N LEU A 244 -16.68 5.28 -10.95
CA LEU A 244 -15.22 5.38 -11.12
C LEU A 244 -14.64 4.26 -11.99
N ARG A 245 -15.40 3.20 -12.28
CA ARG A 245 -14.96 2.09 -13.14
C ARG A 245 -15.12 2.39 -14.61
N ASP A 246 -15.89 3.41 -14.99
CA ASP A 246 -16.07 3.79 -16.39
C ASP A 246 -14.85 4.60 -16.88
N PRO A 247 -13.98 4.02 -17.73
CA PRO A 247 -12.76 4.68 -18.17
C PRO A 247 -13.04 5.87 -19.11
N TYR A 248 -14.19 5.90 -19.79
CA TYR A 248 -14.55 6.99 -20.71
C TYR A 248 -15.05 8.20 -19.93
N ARG A 249 -15.92 8.00 -18.94
CA ARG A 249 -16.44 9.08 -18.10
C ARG A 249 -15.37 9.72 -17.22
N ASN A 250 -14.35 8.95 -16.84
CA ASN A 250 -13.24 9.40 -15.98
C ASN A 250 -12.01 9.88 -16.78
N TYR A 251 -12.15 10.08 -18.10
CA TYR A 251 -11.09 10.62 -18.96
C TYR A 251 -11.49 11.97 -19.56
N ASN A 252 -11.15 13.06 -18.87
CA ASN A 252 -11.43 14.42 -19.33
C ASN A 252 -10.09 15.16 -19.46
N LYS A 253 -9.40 14.99 -20.62
CA LYS A 253 -8.15 15.67 -20.91
C LYS A 253 -8.43 17.14 -21.19
N MET A 254 -7.73 18.02 -20.48
CA MET A 254 -7.87 19.46 -20.63
C MET A 254 -6.53 20.19 -20.41
N THR A 255 -6.42 21.42 -20.86
CA THR A 255 -5.27 22.26 -20.55
C THR A 255 -5.25 22.70 -19.09
N VAL A 256 -4.06 23.03 -18.57
CA VAL A 256 -3.93 23.60 -17.21
C VAL A 256 -4.71 24.92 -17.09
N ASP A 257 -4.83 25.73 -18.15
CA ASP A 257 -5.64 26.95 -18.15
C ASP A 257 -7.14 26.66 -18.08
N ALA A 258 -7.62 25.59 -18.74
CA ALA A 258 -9.01 25.13 -18.59
C ALA A 258 -9.27 24.61 -17.17
N LEU A 259 -8.30 23.90 -16.56
CA LEU A 259 -8.39 23.49 -15.18
C LEU A 259 -8.38 24.69 -14.21
N ASN A 260 -7.58 25.73 -14.47
CA ASN A 260 -7.64 26.98 -13.70
C ASN A 260 -9.02 27.66 -13.80
N SER A 261 -9.67 27.58 -14.95
CA SER A 261 -11.05 28.10 -15.12
C SER A 261 -12.08 27.26 -14.37
N LEU A 262 -11.83 25.94 -14.22
CA LEU A 262 -12.69 25.01 -13.51
C LEU A 262 -12.59 25.14 -11.98
N CYS A 263 -11.37 25.34 -11.47
CA CYS A 263 -11.05 25.46 -10.04
C CYS A 263 -9.98 26.54 -9.82
N PRO A 264 -10.35 27.84 -9.91
CA PRO A 264 -9.40 28.94 -9.93
C PRO A 264 -8.70 29.14 -8.56
N SER A 265 -9.30 28.72 -7.45
CA SER A 265 -8.72 28.91 -6.12
C SER A 265 -7.36 28.26 -5.95
N ILE A 266 -7.10 27.11 -6.62
CA ILE A 266 -5.84 26.36 -6.44
C ILE A 266 -4.66 27.01 -7.14
N ARG A 267 -4.85 27.87 -8.17
CA ARG A 267 -3.75 28.44 -8.96
C ARG A 267 -2.84 27.31 -9.48
N TRP A 268 -3.39 26.49 -10.36
CA TRP A 268 -2.81 25.19 -10.73
C TRP A 268 -1.36 25.27 -11.21
N LYS A 269 -0.95 26.31 -11.94
CA LYS A 269 0.45 26.47 -12.36
C LYS A 269 1.39 26.60 -11.16
N ASP A 270 1.00 27.37 -10.16
CA ASP A 270 1.78 27.57 -8.93
C ASP A 270 1.81 26.28 -8.09
N ALA A 271 0.66 25.59 -7.97
CA ALA A 271 0.54 24.34 -7.23
C ALA A 271 1.38 23.22 -7.86
N LEU A 272 1.33 23.07 -9.19
CA LEU A 272 2.13 22.08 -9.93
C LEU A 272 3.63 22.39 -9.82
N GLN A 273 4.03 23.66 -9.98
CA GLN A 273 5.42 24.06 -9.81
C GLN A 273 5.94 23.77 -8.39
N ARG A 274 5.11 24.00 -7.36
CA ARG A 274 5.45 23.70 -5.97
C ARG A 274 5.62 22.19 -5.70
N GLN A 275 4.93 21.38 -6.47
CA GLN A 275 5.04 19.91 -6.46
C GLN A 275 6.11 19.38 -7.42
N ASP A 276 6.98 20.27 -7.93
CA ASP A 276 8.04 19.94 -8.89
C ASP A 276 7.54 19.29 -10.19
N VAL A 277 6.29 19.58 -10.57
CA VAL A 277 5.68 19.16 -11.84
C VAL A 277 5.91 20.24 -12.88
N HIS A 278 6.79 19.96 -13.83
CA HIS A 278 7.21 20.90 -14.88
C HIS A 278 6.84 20.41 -16.28
N GLY A 279 6.66 21.34 -17.23
CA GLY A 279 6.45 21.03 -18.63
C GLY A 279 5.13 20.33 -18.94
N VAL A 280 4.12 20.50 -18.10
CA VAL A 280 2.79 19.89 -18.26
C VAL A 280 1.79 20.94 -18.74
N ASP A 281 1.39 20.85 -20.00
CA ASP A 281 0.38 21.74 -20.57
C ASP A 281 -1.05 21.19 -20.45
N THR A 282 -1.17 19.86 -20.32
CA THR A 282 -2.46 19.17 -20.23
C THR A 282 -2.48 18.15 -19.11
N VAL A 283 -3.65 17.99 -18.48
CA VAL A 283 -3.93 17.03 -17.42
C VAL A 283 -5.18 16.21 -17.76
N ILE A 284 -5.33 15.04 -17.15
CA ILE A 284 -6.54 14.24 -17.25
C ILE A 284 -7.30 14.37 -15.93
N VAL A 285 -8.46 15.01 -15.99
CA VAL A 285 -9.34 15.21 -14.84
C VAL A 285 -10.40 14.11 -14.81
N GLY A 286 -10.39 13.30 -13.77
CA GLY A 286 -11.34 12.19 -13.65
C GLY A 286 -12.78 12.69 -13.45
N GLN A 287 -12.98 13.63 -12.54
CA GLN A 287 -14.31 14.10 -12.12
C GLN A 287 -14.35 15.63 -12.12
N PRO A 288 -14.61 16.30 -13.26
CA PRO A 288 -14.65 17.76 -13.35
C PRO A 288 -15.66 18.44 -12.39
N GLU A 289 -16.80 17.80 -12.13
CA GLU A 289 -17.80 18.29 -11.21
C GLU A 289 -17.28 18.37 -9.76
N PHE A 290 -16.41 17.45 -9.36
CA PHE A 290 -15.75 17.48 -8.07
C PHE A 290 -14.87 18.72 -7.92
N TYR A 291 -14.10 19.08 -8.94
CA TYR A 291 -13.22 20.25 -8.91
C TYR A 291 -13.96 21.58 -8.84
N LYS A 292 -15.13 21.69 -9.48
CA LYS A 292 -16.02 22.84 -9.30
C LYS A 292 -16.48 23.01 -7.85
N GLU A 293 -16.88 21.90 -7.21
CA GLU A 293 -17.32 21.95 -5.82
C GLU A 293 -16.14 22.14 -4.86
N LEU A 294 -14.99 21.56 -5.15
CA LEU A 294 -13.76 21.80 -4.38
C LEU A 294 -13.42 23.29 -4.36
N ASP A 295 -13.45 23.98 -5.51
CA ASP A 295 -13.25 25.42 -5.59
C ASP A 295 -14.25 26.20 -4.72
N ALA A 296 -15.52 25.86 -4.86
CA ALA A 296 -16.58 26.51 -4.08
C ALA A 296 -16.44 26.22 -2.56
N ALA A 297 -16.01 25.00 -2.20
CA ALA A 297 -15.75 24.60 -0.82
C ALA A 297 -14.56 25.38 -0.24
N LEU A 298 -13.45 25.49 -0.98
CA LEU A 298 -12.27 26.23 -0.56
C LEU A 298 -12.56 27.72 -0.30
N ARG A 299 -13.33 28.37 -1.19
CA ARG A 299 -13.72 29.78 -1.03
C ARG A 299 -14.74 30.01 0.06
N GLY A 300 -15.66 29.07 0.25
CA GLY A 300 -16.75 29.20 1.21
C GLY A 300 -16.46 28.71 2.62
N THR A 301 -15.29 28.12 2.87
CA THR A 301 -14.91 27.58 4.19
C THR A 301 -13.97 28.55 4.89
N PRO A 302 -14.25 28.92 6.16
CA PRO A 302 -13.34 29.76 6.93
C PRO A 302 -11.94 29.17 7.06
N VAL A 303 -10.91 30.02 6.96
CA VAL A 303 -9.48 29.64 7.08
C VAL A 303 -9.19 28.72 8.29
N PRO A 304 -9.70 29.02 9.52
CA PRO A 304 -9.47 28.13 10.65
C PRO A 304 -10.02 26.71 10.46
N VAL A 305 -11.11 26.53 9.76
CA VAL A 305 -11.71 25.22 9.45
C VAL A 305 -10.83 24.48 8.43
N LEU A 306 -10.31 25.18 7.42
CA LEU A 306 -9.35 24.60 6.46
C LEU A 306 -8.04 24.21 7.13
N GLN A 307 -7.53 25.03 8.08
CA GLN A 307 -6.37 24.65 8.89
C GLN A 307 -6.63 23.37 9.69
N ASP A 308 -7.79 23.26 10.33
CA ASP A 308 -8.18 22.06 11.09
C ASP A 308 -8.34 20.83 10.17
N TYR A 309 -8.86 21.01 8.97
CA TYR A 309 -8.92 19.96 7.95
C TYR A 309 -7.51 19.45 7.59
N LEU A 310 -6.54 20.33 7.33
CA LEU A 310 -5.15 19.93 7.05
C LEU A 310 -4.50 19.25 8.27
N ARG A 311 -4.70 19.77 9.50
CA ARG A 311 -4.18 19.15 10.72
C ARG A 311 -4.72 17.73 10.92
N PHE A 312 -6.03 17.53 10.73
CA PHE A 312 -6.64 16.22 10.84
C PHE A 312 -6.02 15.22 9.86
N HIS A 313 -5.94 15.58 8.58
CA HIS A 313 -5.39 14.68 7.55
C HIS A 313 -3.89 14.41 7.77
N LEU A 314 -3.12 15.37 8.24
CA LEU A 314 -1.72 15.17 8.62
C LEU A 314 -1.60 14.13 9.76
N ILE A 315 -2.36 14.31 10.85
CA ILE A 315 -2.32 13.35 11.97
C ILE A 315 -2.84 11.99 11.52
N ARG A 316 -3.93 11.92 10.77
CA ARG A 316 -4.46 10.67 10.23
C ARG A 316 -3.40 9.91 9.41
N ALA A 317 -2.67 10.60 8.55
CA ALA A 317 -1.64 9.99 7.71
C ALA A 317 -0.42 9.52 8.50
N THR A 318 -0.10 10.19 9.61
CA THR A 318 1.12 9.93 10.41
C THR A 318 0.87 9.11 11.68
N ALA A 319 -0.37 8.99 12.14
CA ALA A 319 -0.74 8.25 13.36
C ALA A 319 -0.13 6.85 13.48
N PRO A 320 -0.01 6.03 12.40
CA PRO A 320 0.61 4.71 12.48
C PRO A 320 2.09 4.71 12.91
N TYR A 321 2.76 5.87 12.82
CA TYR A 321 4.21 6.03 13.02
C TYR A 321 4.55 6.81 14.29
N LEU A 322 3.55 7.32 14.99
CA LEU A 322 3.69 8.15 16.20
C LEU A 322 3.53 7.30 17.48
N ASP A 323 3.21 7.97 18.58
CA ASP A 323 3.05 7.34 19.89
C ASP A 323 1.83 6.40 19.98
N SER A 324 1.81 5.60 21.05
CA SER A 324 0.77 4.56 21.23
C SER A 324 -0.64 5.13 21.42
N ALA A 325 -0.77 6.33 22.00
CA ALA A 325 -2.09 6.96 22.21
C ALA A 325 -2.66 7.45 20.87
N THR A 326 -1.84 8.11 20.06
CA THR A 326 -2.22 8.57 18.71
C THR A 326 -2.55 7.38 17.80
N TYR A 327 -1.69 6.35 17.81
CA TYR A 327 -1.97 5.12 17.06
C TYR A 327 -3.21 4.37 17.58
N GLY A 328 -3.39 4.26 18.88
CA GLY A 328 -4.54 3.59 19.49
C GLY A 328 -5.87 4.22 19.08
N SER A 329 -5.94 5.55 19.06
CA SER A 329 -7.11 6.29 18.58
C SER A 329 -7.38 6.01 17.09
N TYR A 330 -6.34 6.04 16.25
CA TYR A 330 -6.41 5.66 14.84
C TYR A 330 -6.90 4.21 14.66
N PHE A 331 -6.32 3.25 15.38
CA PHE A 331 -6.70 1.85 15.28
C PHE A 331 -8.13 1.59 15.72
N THR A 332 -8.58 2.25 16.80
CA THR A 332 -9.96 2.13 17.29
C THR A 332 -10.98 2.43 16.21
N PHE A 333 -10.71 3.43 15.37
CA PHE A 333 -11.60 3.72 14.25
C PHE A 333 -11.26 2.88 12.99
N TYR A 334 -10.08 3.05 12.39
CA TYR A 334 -9.74 2.43 11.11
C TYR A 334 -9.52 0.92 11.19
N GLY A 335 -8.98 0.42 12.30
CA GLY A 335 -8.77 -1.00 12.51
C GLY A 335 -10.05 -1.71 12.99
N LYS A 336 -10.57 -1.28 14.14
CA LYS A 336 -11.66 -1.97 14.80
C LYS A 336 -13.03 -1.61 14.21
N THR A 337 -13.42 -0.34 14.23
CA THR A 337 -14.77 0.09 13.81
C THR A 337 -15.01 -0.10 12.32
N LEU A 338 -14.04 0.28 11.48
CA LEU A 338 -14.20 0.25 10.02
C LEU A 338 -13.92 -1.14 9.43
N ARG A 339 -12.83 -1.80 9.85
CA ARG A 339 -12.35 -3.06 9.26
C ARG A 339 -12.71 -4.30 10.05
N GLY A 340 -13.11 -4.19 11.32
CA GLY A 340 -13.53 -5.32 12.16
C GLY A 340 -12.40 -6.10 12.82
N ALA A 341 -11.15 -5.63 12.81
CA ALA A 341 -10.06 -6.26 13.53
C ALA A 341 -10.21 -6.02 15.05
N ASN A 342 -10.08 -7.06 15.86
CA ASN A 342 -10.23 -6.94 17.32
C ASN A 342 -8.98 -6.35 17.99
N GLN A 343 -7.79 -6.67 17.48
CA GLN A 343 -6.49 -6.21 17.97
C GLN A 343 -5.60 -5.70 16.84
N PRO A 344 -4.65 -4.79 17.11
CA PRO A 344 -3.68 -4.38 16.12
C PRO A 344 -2.65 -5.47 15.88
N LYS A 345 -2.20 -5.62 14.62
CA LYS A 345 -1.00 -6.43 14.35
C LYS A 345 0.17 -5.96 15.22
N PRO A 346 1.07 -6.85 15.64
CA PRO A 346 2.32 -6.49 16.31
C PRO A 346 3.08 -5.40 15.55
N ARG A 347 3.77 -4.48 16.26
CA ARG A 347 4.47 -3.35 15.64
C ARG A 347 5.39 -3.80 14.51
N TRP A 348 6.19 -4.84 14.72
CA TRP A 348 7.15 -5.31 13.74
C TRP A 348 6.49 -5.74 12.42
N LYS A 349 5.32 -6.41 12.44
CA LYS A 349 4.57 -6.75 11.22
C LYS A 349 4.05 -5.51 10.49
N ARG A 350 3.49 -4.55 11.25
CA ARG A 350 3.02 -3.29 10.67
C ARG A 350 4.15 -2.48 10.03
N MET A 351 5.34 -2.56 10.62
CA MET A 351 6.52 -1.84 10.12
C MET A 351 7.11 -2.53 8.89
N LEU A 352 7.03 -3.86 8.79
CA LEU A 352 7.34 -4.59 7.55
C LEU A 352 6.35 -4.23 6.43
N ASP A 353 5.04 -4.19 6.72
CA ASP A 353 4.04 -3.75 5.74
C ASP A 353 4.33 -2.32 5.24
N LEU A 354 4.75 -1.43 6.11
CA LEU A 354 5.14 -0.06 5.76
C LEU A 354 6.42 -0.02 4.91
N GLU A 355 7.43 -0.77 5.31
CA GLU A 355 8.70 -0.85 4.61
C GLU A 355 8.53 -1.41 3.20
N ASP A 356 7.73 -2.47 3.04
CA ASP A 356 7.40 -3.06 1.75
C ASP A 356 6.72 -2.03 0.82
N ASN A 357 5.84 -1.20 1.35
CA ASN A 357 5.20 -0.13 0.57
C ASN A 357 6.18 0.99 0.15
N LEU A 358 7.19 1.30 0.95
CA LEU A 358 8.10 2.42 0.70
C LEU A 358 9.42 2.01 0.07
N LEU A 359 9.94 0.85 0.46
CA LEU A 359 11.26 0.31 0.10
C LEU A 359 11.16 -1.11 -0.49
N GLY A 360 9.96 -1.54 -0.93
CA GLY A 360 9.69 -2.95 -1.29
C GLY A 360 10.66 -3.52 -2.33
N GLU A 361 11.02 -2.77 -3.38
CA GLU A 361 11.98 -3.24 -4.37
C GLU A 361 13.42 -3.25 -3.81
N ALA A 362 13.74 -2.36 -2.88
CA ALA A 362 15.02 -2.37 -2.17
C ALA A 362 15.14 -3.60 -1.25
N LEU A 363 14.11 -3.85 -0.43
CA LEU A 363 14.00 -5.02 0.42
C LEU A 363 13.93 -6.31 -0.41
N GLY A 364 13.16 -6.29 -1.51
CA GLY A 364 13.04 -7.39 -2.46
C GLY A 364 14.35 -7.79 -3.11
N LYS A 365 15.25 -6.84 -3.37
CA LYS A 365 16.60 -7.14 -3.89
C LYS A 365 17.42 -7.97 -2.92
N VAL A 366 17.37 -7.68 -1.62
CA VAL A 366 18.03 -8.47 -0.58
C VAL A 366 17.33 -9.83 -0.42
N PHE A 367 15.99 -9.85 -0.41
CA PHE A 367 15.21 -11.07 -0.30
C PHE A 367 15.52 -12.08 -1.41
N VAL A 368 15.65 -11.61 -2.66
CA VAL A 368 15.94 -12.48 -3.82
C VAL A 368 17.29 -13.16 -3.70
N GLN A 369 18.31 -12.48 -3.16
CA GLN A 369 19.62 -13.06 -2.98
C GLN A 369 19.62 -14.27 -2.04
N GLU A 370 18.72 -14.28 -1.04
CA GLU A 370 18.67 -15.33 -0.02
C GLU A 370 17.60 -16.40 -0.30
N PHE A 371 16.41 -15.98 -0.80
CA PHE A 371 15.22 -16.83 -0.76
C PHE A 371 14.61 -17.11 -2.13
N PHE A 372 15.08 -16.50 -3.22
CA PHE A 372 14.50 -16.71 -4.54
C PHE A 372 15.57 -17.02 -5.61
N PRO A 373 16.03 -18.26 -5.71
CA PRO A 373 17.10 -18.64 -6.63
C PRO A 373 16.67 -18.48 -8.11
N GLN A 374 17.65 -18.26 -8.98
CA GLN A 374 17.42 -18.08 -10.43
C GLN A 374 16.63 -19.25 -11.05
N GLU A 375 16.88 -20.47 -10.59
CA GLU A 375 16.14 -21.66 -11.05
C GLU A 375 14.63 -21.55 -10.85
N ALA A 376 14.20 -20.94 -9.74
CA ALA A 376 12.77 -20.70 -9.48
C ALA A 376 12.20 -19.69 -10.50
N LYS A 377 12.91 -18.57 -10.76
CA LYS A 377 12.51 -17.60 -11.80
C LYS A 377 12.40 -18.28 -13.17
N ASP A 378 13.35 -19.11 -13.54
CA ASP A 378 13.38 -19.81 -14.82
C ASP A 378 12.21 -20.80 -14.93
N ARG A 379 11.90 -21.53 -13.86
CA ARG A 379 10.78 -22.46 -13.79
C ARG A 379 9.45 -21.75 -14.00
N TYR A 380 9.20 -20.66 -13.28
CA TYR A 380 7.97 -19.88 -13.43
C TYR A 380 7.90 -19.19 -14.80
N THR A 381 9.03 -18.74 -15.34
CA THR A 381 9.10 -18.18 -16.69
C THR A 381 8.69 -19.21 -17.74
N ARG A 382 9.17 -20.45 -17.65
CA ARG A 382 8.74 -21.55 -18.53
C ARG A 382 7.25 -21.84 -18.40
N MET A 383 6.74 -21.93 -17.16
CA MET A 383 5.31 -22.14 -16.93
C MET A 383 4.43 -21.06 -17.58
N VAL A 384 4.84 -19.79 -17.53
CA VAL A 384 4.14 -18.69 -18.21
C VAL A 384 4.17 -18.87 -19.73
N GLU A 385 5.29 -19.32 -20.32
CA GLU A 385 5.37 -19.60 -21.75
C GLU A 385 4.50 -20.80 -22.18
N ASP A 386 4.43 -21.84 -21.35
CA ASP A 386 3.54 -22.98 -21.58
C ASP A 386 2.07 -22.55 -21.59
N ILE A 387 1.68 -21.69 -20.64
CA ILE A 387 0.32 -21.10 -20.59
C ILE A 387 0.04 -20.27 -21.86
N ARG A 388 1.02 -19.45 -22.32
CA ARG A 388 0.88 -18.66 -23.55
C ARG A 388 0.70 -19.55 -24.77
N SER A 389 1.46 -20.64 -24.86
CA SER A 389 1.38 -21.62 -25.94
C SER A 389 0.02 -22.30 -25.95
N ALA A 390 -0.45 -22.78 -24.80
CA ALA A 390 -1.78 -23.37 -24.65
C ALA A 390 -2.90 -22.38 -25.01
N LEU A 391 -2.79 -21.11 -24.62
CA LEU A 391 -3.75 -20.08 -25.00
C LEU A 391 -3.76 -19.86 -26.52
N LYS A 392 -2.59 -19.84 -27.18
CA LYS A 392 -2.50 -19.72 -28.64
C LYS A 392 -3.21 -20.87 -29.34
N GLU A 393 -2.99 -22.12 -28.90
CA GLU A 393 -3.67 -23.30 -29.42
C GLU A 393 -5.19 -23.24 -29.22
N ARG A 394 -5.65 -22.80 -28.06
CA ARG A 394 -7.07 -22.56 -27.77
C ARG A 394 -7.69 -21.55 -28.71
N ILE A 395 -7.03 -20.41 -28.95
CA ILE A 395 -7.51 -19.39 -29.90
C ILE A 395 -7.62 -19.99 -31.31
N GLN A 396 -6.67 -20.81 -31.72
CA GLN A 396 -6.70 -21.47 -33.02
C GLN A 396 -7.94 -22.34 -33.23
N GLN A 397 -8.39 -23.03 -32.17
CA GLN A 397 -9.51 -23.99 -32.20
C GLN A 397 -10.88 -23.31 -32.06
N LEU A 398 -10.96 -21.98 -31.78
CA LEU A 398 -12.26 -21.31 -31.63
C LEU A 398 -12.98 -21.20 -32.97
N ASP A 399 -14.17 -21.76 -33.06
CA ASP A 399 -15.02 -21.77 -34.27
C ASP A 399 -15.83 -20.47 -34.45
N TRP A 400 -16.13 -19.76 -33.33
CA TRP A 400 -16.86 -18.49 -33.34
C TRP A 400 -16.00 -17.28 -33.69
N MET A 401 -14.67 -17.43 -33.72
CA MET A 401 -13.74 -16.34 -33.99
C MET A 401 -13.24 -16.36 -35.44
N SER A 402 -13.42 -15.28 -36.20
CA SER A 402 -12.93 -15.18 -37.55
C SER A 402 -11.40 -15.24 -37.63
N ASP A 403 -10.85 -15.70 -38.77
CA ASP A 403 -9.40 -15.81 -38.96
C ASP A 403 -8.68 -14.47 -38.81
N SER A 404 -9.28 -13.38 -39.29
CA SER A 404 -8.71 -12.01 -39.11
C SER A 404 -8.65 -11.60 -37.63
N THR A 405 -9.64 -11.99 -36.83
CA THR A 405 -9.66 -11.73 -35.40
C THR A 405 -8.64 -12.62 -34.67
N LYS A 406 -8.49 -13.90 -35.10
CA LYS A 406 -7.43 -14.79 -34.57
C LYS A 406 -6.03 -14.19 -34.81
N GLN A 407 -5.76 -13.64 -36.01
CA GLN A 407 -4.47 -12.99 -36.29
C GLN A 407 -4.21 -11.78 -35.38
N LYS A 408 -5.20 -10.94 -35.11
CA LYS A 408 -5.10 -9.83 -34.15
C LYS A 408 -4.84 -10.34 -32.73
N ALA A 409 -5.50 -11.42 -32.32
CA ALA A 409 -5.29 -12.06 -31.03
C ALA A 409 -3.86 -12.62 -30.90
N TYR A 410 -3.31 -13.23 -31.96
CA TYR A 410 -1.93 -13.73 -31.96
C TYR A 410 -0.92 -12.58 -31.87
N THR A 411 -1.16 -11.48 -32.59
CA THR A 411 -0.31 -10.27 -32.47
C THR A 411 -0.33 -9.74 -31.04
N LYS A 412 -1.51 -9.60 -30.43
CA LYS A 412 -1.64 -9.18 -29.04
C LYS A 412 -0.91 -10.12 -28.06
N LEU A 413 -1.05 -11.42 -28.25
CA LEU A 413 -0.38 -12.43 -27.40
C LEU A 413 1.15 -12.38 -27.56
N ALA A 414 1.65 -12.16 -28.79
CA ALA A 414 3.08 -12.08 -29.07
C ALA A 414 3.72 -10.82 -28.46
N THR A 415 2.98 -9.69 -28.42
CA THR A 415 3.45 -8.40 -27.86
C THR A 415 3.27 -8.27 -26.36
N MET A 416 2.58 -9.23 -25.72
CA MET A 416 2.39 -9.22 -24.27
C MET A 416 3.72 -9.39 -23.54
N LYS A 417 4.10 -8.39 -22.74
CA LYS A 417 5.30 -8.43 -21.90
C LYS A 417 5.03 -9.23 -20.64
N LYS A 418 5.94 -10.15 -20.32
CA LYS A 418 5.89 -10.94 -19.09
C LYS A 418 6.85 -10.36 -18.05
N LYS A 419 6.42 -10.37 -16.79
CA LYS A 419 7.21 -10.00 -15.62
C LYS A 419 7.05 -11.10 -14.59
N VAL A 420 8.14 -11.79 -14.26
CA VAL A 420 8.12 -13.01 -13.43
C VAL A 420 9.17 -12.94 -12.35
N GLY A 421 8.74 -13.15 -11.10
CA GLY A 421 9.60 -13.21 -9.93
C GLY A 421 10.07 -11.83 -9.48
N TYR A 422 11.09 -11.28 -10.14
CA TYR A 422 11.69 -10.00 -9.78
C TYR A 422 12.21 -9.27 -11.02
N PRO A 423 12.40 -7.92 -10.96
CA PRO A 423 12.84 -7.13 -12.10
C PRO A 423 14.27 -7.50 -12.53
N ASP A 424 14.52 -7.45 -13.85
CA ASP A 424 15.88 -7.59 -14.38
C ASP A 424 16.71 -6.34 -14.11
N LYS A 425 16.04 -5.17 -14.02
CA LYS A 425 16.66 -3.90 -13.66
C LYS A 425 15.97 -3.32 -12.43
N TRP A 426 16.69 -3.30 -11.32
CA TRP A 426 16.24 -2.74 -10.05
C TRP A 426 16.21 -1.21 -10.08
N LYS A 427 15.24 -0.61 -9.38
CA LYS A 427 15.22 0.84 -9.17
C LYS A 427 16.43 1.30 -8.35
N ASP A 428 16.94 2.47 -8.67
CA ASP A 428 18.02 3.10 -7.93
C ASP A 428 17.47 3.96 -6.78
N PHE A 429 17.60 3.45 -5.57
CA PHE A 429 17.22 4.15 -4.34
C PHE A 429 18.35 5.00 -3.73
N SER A 430 19.48 5.20 -4.42
CA SER A 430 20.65 5.91 -3.87
C SER A 430 20.29 7.31 -3.36
N ALA A 431 19.45 8.05 -4.08
CA ALA A 431 19.01 9.39 -3.73
C ALA A 431 17.95 9.43 -2.61
N MET A 432 17.30 8.31 -2.28
CA MET A 432 16.34 8.25 -1.18
C MET A 432 17.07 8.32 0.17
N LYS A 433 16.82 9.37 0.94
CA LYS A 433 17.48 9.59 2.24
C LYS A 433 16.71 8.87 3.35
N ILE A 434 17.27 7.76 3.82
CA ILE A 434 16.79 7.01 4.98
C ILE A 434 17.90 7.03 6.04
N GLU A 435 17.56 7.43 7.25
CA GLU A 435 18.50 7.64 8.34
C GLU A 435 17.90 7.14 9.66
N ARG A 436 18.73 6.95 10.70
CA ARG A 436 18.28 6.65 12.06
C ARG A 436 17.70 7.90 12.71
N GLN A 437 16.43 8.15 12.50
CA GLN A 437 15.68 9.33 12.93
C GLN A 437 14.22 8.94 13.24
N PRO A 438 13.36 9.84 13.77
CA PRO A 438 11.95 9.54 13.96
C PRO A 438 11.32 8.97 12.68
N LEU A 439 10.63 7.82 12.77
CA LEU A 439 10.14 7.06 11.62
C LEU A 439 9.35 7.90 10.62
N VAL A 440 8.48 8.79 11.10
CA VAL A 440 7.67 9.66 10.23
C VAL A 440 8.53 10.51 9.28
N ARG A 441 9.76 10.87 9.67
CA ARG A 441 10.68 11.63 8.82
C ARG A 441 11.20 10.78 7.66
N ASN A 442 11.49 9.51 7.92
CA ASN A 442 11.83 8.55 6.86
C ASN A 442 10.63 8.30 5.93
N VAL A 443 9.42 8.21 6.46
CA VAL A 443 8.20 8.09 5.65
C VAL A 443 8.01 9.30 4.73
N PHE A 444 8.18 10.51 5.24
CA PHE A 444 8.11 11.73 4.42
C PHE A 444 9.22 11.80 3.37
N ALA A 445 10.44 11.41 3.72
CA ALA A 445 11.56 11.36 2.78
C ALA A 445 11.33 10.34 1.65
N ALA A 446 10.81 9.16 1.98
CA ALA A 446 10.46 8.14 1.01
C ALA A 446 9.32 8.59 0.10
N ASN A 447 8.23 9.14 0.64
CA ASN A 447 7.12 9.67 -0.15
C ASN A 447 7.55 10.81 -1.08
N ASN A 448 8.39 11.72 -0.59
CA ASN A 448 8.97 12.79 -1.40
C ASN A 448 9.80 12.23 -2.55
N TRP A 449 10.62 11.20 -2.30
CA TRP A 449 11.38 10.54 -3.36
C TRP A 449 10.46 9.87 -4.39
N TRP A 450 9.42 9.14 -3.94
CA TRP A 450 8.44 8.52 -4.83
C TRP A 450 7.69 9.55 -5.66
N HIS A 451 7.30 10.68 -5.04
CA HIS A 451 6.67 11.78 -5.77
C HIS A 451 7.56 12.26 -6.94
N HIS A 452 8.84 12.57 -6.65
CA HIS A 452 9.78 13.01 -7.69
C HIS A 452 10.07 11.91 -8.74
N TYR A 453 10.15 10.66 -8.30
CA TYR A 453 10.29 9.52 -9.21
C TYR A 453 9.12 9.47 -10.22
N GLU A 454 7.89 9.62 -9.74
CA GLU A 454 6.71 9.58 -10.59
C GLU A 454 6.59 10.82 -11.49
N VAL A 455 6.74 12.03 -10.96
CA VAL A 455 6.61 13.25 -11.79
C VAL A 455 7.70 13.37 -12.84
N ASN A 456 8.87 12.81 -12.59
CA ASN A 456 9.97 12.73 -13.56
C ASN A 456 9.68 11.82 -14.78
N LYS A 457 8.60 11.06 -14.78
CA LYS A 457 8.13 10.29 -15.95
C LYS A 457 7.36 11.14 -16.94
N LEU A 458 6.81 12.28 -16.51
CA LEU A 458 6.05 13.18 -17.38
C LEU A 458 6.92 13.67 -18.53
N GLY A 459 6.34 13.70 -19.74
CA GLY A 459 7.04 14.06 -20.97
C GLY A 459 8.04 13.00 -21.48
N LYS A 460 8.13 11.85 -20.85
CA LYS A 460 8.96 10.72 -21.29
C LYS A 460 8.10 9.60 -21.86
N PRO A 461 8.66 8.75 -22.74
CA PRO A 461 8.02 7.51 -23.14
C PRO A 461 7.77 6.59 -21.93
N VAL A 462 6.71 5.78 -22.02
CA VAL A 462 6.41 4.77 -21.01
C VAL A 462 7.55 3.74 -20.94
N ASP A 463 8.12 3.56 -19.75
CA ASP A 463 9.07 2.47 -19.50
C ASP A 463 8.28 1.16 -19.35
N ARG A 464 8.33 0.32 -20.40
CA ARG A 464 7.62 -0.96 -20.42
C ARG A 464 8.30 -2.05 -19.58
N ASP A 465 9.52 -1.80 -19.12
CA ASP A 465 10.30 -2.69 -18.27
C ASP A 465 10.10 -2.41 -16.77
N GLU A 466 9.55 -1.26 -16.41
CA GLU A 466 9.27 -0.89 -15.04
C GLU A 466 8.25 -1.85 -14.39
N TRP A 467 8.54 -2.27 -13.16
CA TRP A 467 7.68 -3.12 -12.31
C TRP A 467 6.83 -2.27 -11.39
#